data_62f97235e62c4642704823ed7acfbb03
#
_entry.id   62f97235e62c4642704823ed7acfbb03
#
_cell.length_a   1.000
_cell.length_b   1.000
_cell.length_c   1.000
_cell.angle_alpha   90.00
_cell.angle_beta   90.00
_cell.angle_gamma   90.00
#
_symmetry.space_group_name_H-M   'P 1'
#
loop_
_entity.id
_entity.type
_entity.pdbx_description
1 polymer ?
#
loop_
_entity_poly.entity_id
_entity_poly.type
_entity_poly.pdbx_seq_one_letter_code
_entity_poly.pdbx_strand_id
1 'polypeptide(L)'
;MSHQDIIEKLWDQRDQINFIEDNEAKKNVESVLNLLDEGKLRVCEKIENDWHVNQWLKKAILLSFRIQDMEIITGGPSVKNGSTSWWDKVPSKFQDWKSENFQSAGFRAVPNCVVRRSAFIAKSAVLMPCFINLGAYVDEGTMVDTWATVGSCAQVGKNCHISGGAGIGGVLEPLQANPVIIEDNCFIGARSEVAEGVIVGEGSVLSMGVFIGASTKIYNRETKEIYMGKVPPYSVVVPGSLPSSKGDASLYCVVIVKTVDEKTRSKTSVNELLRD
;
A
#
# COMPACT_ATOMS: atom_id res chain seq x y z
N MET A 1 2.28 11.39 -28.53
CA MET A 1 1.56 11.61 -27.28
C MET A 1 2.23 10.80 -26.18
N SER A 2 2.37 11.35 -25.00
CA SER A 2 2.84 10.60 -23.82
C SER A 2 1.78 9.60 -23.35
N HIS A 3 2.18 8.62 -22.52
CA HIS A 3 1.20 7.73 -21.86
C HIS A 3 0.16 8.53 -21.08
N GLN A 4 0.59 9.58 -20.39
CA GLN A 4 -0.32 10.44 -19.64
C GLN A 4 -1.38 11.09 -20.53
N ASP A 5 -0.98 11.72 -21.64
CA ASP A 5 -1.93 12.36 -22.56
C ASP A 5 -2.98 11.38 -23.10
N ILE A 6 -2.54 10.15 -23.39
CA ILE A 6 -3.42 9.09 -23.88
C ILE A 6 -4.43 8.66 -22.80
N ILE A 7 -3.96 8.40 -21.59
CA ILE A 7 -4.83 7.99 -20.48
C ILE A 7 -5.81 9.11 -20.10
N GLU A 8 -5.37 10.35 -20.06
CA GLU A 8 -6.27 11.49 -19.79
C GLU A 8 -7.38 11.57 -20.84
N LYS A 9 -7.05 11.44 -22.12
CA LYS A 9 -8.04 11.43 -23.20
C LYS A 9 -9.01 10.25 -23.07
N LEU A 10 -8.50 9.04 -22.81
CA LEU A 10 -9.35 7.86 -22.63
C LEU A 10 -10.26 8.00 -21.41
N TRP A 11 -9.77 8.61 -20.34
CA TRP A 11 -10.54 8.89 -19.14
C TRP A 11 -11.69 9.87 -19.40
N ASP A 12 -11.44 10.94 -20.13
CA ASP A 12 -12.47 11.95 -20.47
C ASP A 12 -13.57 11.36 -21.38
N GLN A 13 -13.21 10.41 -22.24
CA GLN A 13 -14.11 9.75 -23.16
C GLN A 13 -14.65 8.40 -22.64
N ARG A 14 -14.37 8.01 -21.38
CA ARG A 14 -14.60 6.66 -20.84
C ARG A 14 -16.03 6.14 -20.92
N ASP A 15 -17.01 7.03 -20.97
CA ASP A 15 -18.42 6.65 -21.06
C ASP A 15 -18.92 6.55 -22.50
N GLN A 16 -18.06 6.88 -23.49
CA GLN A 16 -18.33 6.83 -24.92
C GLN A 16 -17.58 5.68 -25.60
N ILE A 17 -16.57 5.11 -24.95
CA ILE A 17 -15.69 4.06 -25.48
C ILE A 17 -16.16 2.69 -24.98
N ASN A 18 -16.34 1.74 -25.89
CA ASN A 18 -16.43 0.33 -25.54
C ASN A 18 -15.01 -0.25 -25.40
N PHE A 19 -14.46 -0.20 -24.19
CA PHE A 19 -13.09 -0.64 -23.92
C PHE A 19 -12.83 -2.13 -24.17
N ILE A 20 -13.87 -2.95 -24.23
CA ILE A 20 -13.73 -4.39 -24.52
C ILE A 20 -13.45 -4.62 -26.01
N GLU A 21 -14.11 -3.86 -26.87
CA GLU A 21 -13.99 -3.95 -28.32
C GLU A 21 -12.90 -3.04 -28.89
N ASP A 22 -12.56 -1.95 -28.23
CA ASP A 22 -11.50 -1.02 -28.66
C ASP A 22 -10.12 -1.55 -28.30
N ASN A 23 -9.51 -2.28 -29.22
CA ASN A 23 -8.19 -2.87 -29.06
C ASN A 23 -7.07 -1.84 -28.84
N GLU A 24 -7.19 -0.62 -29.37
CA GLU A 24 -6.19 0.43 -29.17
C GLU A 24 -6.28 1.01 -27.75
N ALA A 25 -7.48 1.35 -27.29
CA ALA A 25 -7.72 1.80 -25.94
C ALA A 25 -7.25 0.75 -24.91
N LYS A 26 -7.63 -0.52 -25.11
CA LYS A 26 -7.20 -1.65 -24.29
C LYS A 26 -5.67 -1.74 -24.22
N LYS A 27 -4.98 -1.76 -25.36
CA LYS A 27 -3.51 -1.84 -25.44
C LYS A 27 -2.82 -0.68 -24.71
N ASN A 28 -3.35 0.54 -24.80
CA ASN A 28 -2.77 1.70 -24.13
C ASN A 28 -2.91 1.59 -22.61
N VAL A 29 -4.08 1.18 -22.10
CA VAL A 29 -4.27 0.96 -20.65
C VAL A 29 -3.36 -0.17 -20.17
N GLU A 30 -3.31 -1.31 -20.86
CA GLU A 30 -2.45 -2.45 -20.52
C GLU A 30 -0.96 -2.08 -20.49
N SER A 31 -0.51 -1.23 -21.42
CA SER A 31 0.88 -0.72 -21.42
C SER A 31 1.24 -0.01 -20.14
N VAL A 32 0.36 0.86 -19.63
CA VAL A 32 0.57 1.58 -18.38
C VAL A 32 0.52 0.65 -17.18
N LEU A 33 -0.42 -0.32 -17.16
CA LEU A 33 -0.50 -1.31 -16.09
C LEU A 33 0.76 -2.18 -16.01
N ASN A 34 1.34 -2.54 -17.15
CA ASN A 34 2.60 -3.29 -17.20
C ASN A 34 3.77 -2.46 -16.64
N LEU A 35 3.84 -1.18 -16.97
CA LEU A 35 4.88 -0.29 -16.43
C LEU A 35 4.75 -0.09 -14.91
N LEU A 36 3.51 -0.06 -14.38
CA LEU A 36 3.25 -0.09 -12.94
C LEU A 36 3.68 -1.41 -12.33
N ASP A 37 3.31 -2.53 -12.94
CA ASP A 37 3.63 -3.88 -12.48
C ASP A 37 5.14 -4.15 -12.43
N GLU A 38 5.89 -3.53 -13.33
CA GLU A 38 7.36 -3.57 -13.41
C GLU A 38 8.06 -2.54 -12.53
N GLY A 39 7.32 -1.64 -11.87
CA GLY A 39 7.88 -0.55 -11.06
C GLY A 39 8.55 0.57 -11.85
N LYS A 40 8.35 0.62 -13.17
CA LYS A 40 8.84 1.70 -14.05
C LYS A 40 8.01 2.97 -13.94
N LEU A 41 6.76 2.83 -13.53
CA LEU A 41 5.88 3.92 -13.12
C LEU A 41 5.43 3.69 -11.68
N ARG A 42 5.21 4.77 -10.96
CA ARG A 42 4.82 4.74 -9.56
C ARG A 42 3.69 5.74 -9.30
N VAL A 43 2.63 5.31 -8.60
CA VAL A 43 1.48 6.17 -8.32
C VAL A 43 1.86 7.37 -7.44
N CYS A 44 2.76 7.17 -6.47
CA CYS A 44 3.29 8.29 -5.69
C CYS A 44 4.80 8.30 -5.78
N GLU A 45 5.36 9.46 -6.08
CA GLU A 45 6.79 9.70 -6.18
C GLU A 45 7.22 10.80 -5.23
N LYS A 46 8.39 10.63 -4.61
CA LYS A 46 8.97 11.66 -3.76
C LYS A 46 9.81 12.58 -4.62
N ILE A 47 9.37 13.82 -4.77
CA ILE A 47 10.08 14.88 -5.50
C ILE A 47 10.61 15.84 -4.44
N GLU A 48 11.93 15.98 -4.38
CA GLU A 48 12.62 16.69 -3.28
C GLU A 48 12.24 16.07 -1.92
N ASN A 49 11.42 16.72 -1.11
CA ASN A 49 10.99 16.25 0.21
C ASN A 49 9.49 15.95 0.29
N ASP A 50 8.74 16.16 -0.79
CA ASP A 50 7.30 16.04 -0.81
C ASP A 50 6.84 14.86 -1.68
N TRP A 51 5.75 14.24 -1.27
CA TRP A 51 5.12 13.16 -2.01
C TRP A 51 4.10 13.71 -3.00
N HIS A 52 4.27 13.39 -4.27
CA HIS A 52 3.38 13.74 -5.36
C HIS A 52 2.60 12.52 -5.83
N VAL A 53 1.29 12.70 -6.04
CA VAL A 53 0.40 11.65 -6.55
C VAL A 53 0.15 11.85 -8.04
N ASN A 54 0.57 10.89 -8.84
CA ASN A 54 0.31 10.81 -10.27
C ASN A 54 -1.14 10.37 -10.52
N GLN A 55 -2.09 11.31 -10.47
CA GLN A 55 -3.52 10.99 -10.59
C GLN A 55 -3.87 10.31 -11.91
N TRP A 56 -3.15 10.59 -12.99
CA TRP A 56 -3.35 9.93 -14.27
C TRP A 56 -3.10 8.41 -14.20
N LEU A 57 -2.20 7.95 -13.33
CA LEU A 57 -1.98 6.51 -13.08
C LEU A 57 -3.16 5.88 -12.33
N LYS A 58 -3.78 6.59 -11.40
CA LYS A 58 -5.03 6.13 -10.78
C LYS A 58 -6.15 6.00 -11.82
N LYS A 59 -6.24 6.96 -12.76
CA LYS A 59 -7.18 6.86 -13.90
C LYS A 59 -6.91 5.62 -14.75
N ALA A 60 -5.64 5.32 -15.07
CA ALA A 60 -5.29 4.10 -15.81
C ALA A 60 -5.73 2.83 -15.06
N ILE A 61 -5.52 2.78 -13.73
CA ILE A 61 -5.95 1.67 -12.89
C ILE A 61 -7.49 1.55 -12.89
N LEU A 62 -8.23 2.64 -12.80
CA LEU A 62 -9.69 2.63 -12.89
C LEU A 62 -10.18 2.17 -14.27
N LEU A 63 -9.52 2.59 -15.34
CA LEU A 63 -9.83 2.12 -16.69
C LEU A 63 -9.59 0.61 -16.86
N SER A 64 -8.69 0.01 -16.04
CA SER A 64 -8.45 -1.44 -16.09
C SER A 64 -9.70 -2.28 -15.83
N PHE A 65 -10.64 -1.76 -15.03
CA PHE A 65 -11.91 -2.43 -14.77
C PHE A 65 -12.88 -2.42 -15.98
N ARG A 66 -12.57 -1.63 -17.02
CA ARG A 66 -13.39 -1.51 -18.22
C ARG A 66 -12.84 -2.30 -19.41
N ILE A 67 -11.56 -2.72 -19.37
CA ILE A 67 -10.91 -3.42 -20.50
C ILE A 67 -11.10 -4.95 -20.47
N GLN A 68 -11.68 -5.49 -19.42
CA GLN A 68 -11.94 -6.92 -19.25
C GLN A 68 -13.32 -7.14 -18.64
N ASP A 69 -13.97 -8.22 -19.11
CA ASP A 69 -15.18 -8.74 -18.48
C ASP A 69 -14.84 -9.59 -17.26
N MET A 70 -15.87 -9.92 -16.50
CA MET A 70 -15.79 -10.88 -15.41
C MET A 70 -15.48 -12.27 -16.01
N GLU A 71 -14.54 -12.97 -15.42
CA GLU A 71 -14.16 -14.32 -15.83
C GLU A 71 -13.88 -15.24 -14.64
N ILE A 72 -13.88 -16.54 -14.90
CA ILE A 72 -13.48 -17.53 -13.89
C ILE A 72 -11.95 -17.52 -13.78
N ILE A 73 -11.46 -17.20 -12.60
CA ILE A 73 -10.04 -17.31 -12.23
C ILE A 73 -9.88 -18.59 -11.44
N THR A 74 -9.07 -19.52 -11.94
CA THR A 74 -8.76 -20.79 -11.26
C THR A 74 -7.41 -20.71 -10.57
N GLY A 75 -7.31 -21.31 -9.41
CA GLY A 75 -6.09 -21.34 -8.60
C GLY A 75 -6.40 -21.71 -7.14
N GLY A 76 -5.44 -21.53 -6.26
CA GLY A 76 -5.63 -21.83 -4.84
C GLY A 76 -5.53 -23.32 -4.50
N PRO A 77 -5.95 -23.71 -3.28
CA PRO A 77 -5.85 -25.10 -2.83
C PRO A 77 -6.67 -26.02 -3.73
N SER A 78 -5.99 -26.96 -4.39
CA SER A 78 -6.68 -28.01 -5.16
C SER A 78 -7.10 -29.14 -4.22
N VAL A 79 -8.32 -29.62 -4.40
CA VAL A 79 -8.83 -30.84 -3.77
C VAL A 79 -8.80 -31.98 -4.77
N LYS A 80 -8.85 -33.22 -4.28
CA LYS A 80 -8.71 -34.45 -5.08
C LYS A 80 -9.58 -34.49 -6.37
N ASN A 81 -10.72 -33.78 -6.37
CA ASN A 81 -11.69 -33.78 -7.46
C ASN A 81 -12.16 -32.38 -7.87
N GLY A 82 -11.32 -31.36 -7.77
CA GLY A 82 -11.69 -30.01 -8.18
C GLY A 82 -10.63 -28.96 -7.88
N SER A 83 -10.86 -27.75 -8.40
CA SER A 83 -10.06 -26.55 -8.12
C SER A 83 -10.95 -25.46 -7.53
N THR A 84 -10.36 -24.62 -6.68
CA THR A 84 -11.04 -23.41 -6.23
C THR A 84 -11.11 -22.39 -7.36
N SER A 85 -12.24 -21.72 -7.51
CA SER A 85 -12.46 -20.71 -8.53
C SER A 85 -12.99 -19.43 -7.92
N TRP A 86 -12.60 -18.32 -8.51
CA TRP A 86 -13.12 -16.99 -8.20
C TRP A 86 -13.75 -16.38 -9.43
N TRP A 87 -14.51 -15.32 -9.25
CA TRP A 87 -15.18 -14.56 -10.30
C TRP A 87 -14.75 -13.10 -10.21
N ASP A 88 -13.82 -12.68 -11.06
CA ASP A 88 -13.27 -11.31 -11.08
C ASP A 88 -12.76 -10.97 -12.48
N LYS A 89 -12.52 -9.70 -12.71
CA LYS A 89 -11.96 -9.17 -13.96
C LYS A 89 -10.48 -8.76 -13.85
N VAL A 90 -9.90 -8.79 -12.65
CA VAL A 90 -8.50 -8.42 -12.44
C VAL A 90 -7.67 -9.66 -12.20
N PRO A 91 -6.75 -9.98 -13.11
CA PRO A 91 -5.89 -11.16 -12.96
C PRO A 91 -4.92 -11.01 -11.78
N SER A 92 -4.44 -12.15 -11.29
CA SER A 92 -3.31 -12.17 -10.36
C SER A 92 -2.04 -11.69 -11.07
N LYS A 93 -1.16 -11.00 -10.33
CA LYS A 93 0.21 -10.73 -10.79
C LYS A 93 0.95 -12.02 -11.18
N PHE A 94 0.65 -13.13 -10.51
CA PHE A 94 1.31 -14.42 -10.69
C PHE A 94 0.64 -15.30 -11.75
N GLN A 95 -0.33 -14.78 -12.51
CA GLN A 95 -0.95 -15.53 -13.59
C GLN A 95 0.11 -16.01 -14.59
N ASP A 96 0.13 -17.31 -14.85
CA ASP A 96 1.08 -17.97 -15.76
C ASP A 96 2.57 -17.88 -15.36
N TRP A 97 2.88 -17.42 -14.15
CA TRP A 97 4.25 -17.35 -13.67
C TRP A 97 4.85 -18.74 -13.46
N LYS A 98 6.09 -18.89 -13.92
CA LYS A 98 6.94 -20.07 -13.72
C LYS A 98 8.13 -19.72 -12.81
N SER A 99 8.95 -20.70 -12.52
CA SER A 99 10.16 -20.55 -11.67
C SER A 99 11.06 -19.40 -12.15
N GLU A 100 11.22 -19.26 -13.46
CA GLU A 100 12.08 -18.22 -14.05
C GLU A 100 11.56 -16.81 -13.75
N ASN A 101 10.23 -16.63 -13.72
CA ASN A 101 9.61 -15.34 -13.39
C ASN A 101 9.89 -14.96 -11.93
N PHE A 102 9.70 -15.90 -10.99
CA PHE A 102 10.00 -15.65 -9.57
C PHE A 102 11.49 -15.43 -9.31
N GLN A 103 12.37 -16.21 -9.96
CA GLN A 103 13.82 -16.03 -9.85
C GLN A 103 14.26 -14.67 -10.37
N SER A 104 13.74 -14.23 -11.50
CA SER A 104 14.03 -12.90 -12.07
C SER A 104 13.49 -11.77 -11.20
N ALA A 105 12.27 -11.91 -10.67
CA ALA A 105 11.66 -10.92 -9.79
C ALA A 105 12.36 -10.82 -8.43
N GLY A 106 12.94 -11.93 -7.94
CA GLY A 106 13.83 -11.96 -6.79
C GLY A 106 13.16 -11.71 -5.43
N PHE A 107 11.84 -11.86 -5.31
CA PHE A 107 11.11 -11.81 -4.04
C PHE A 107 10.54 -13.19 -3.67
N ARG A 108 10.14 -13.35 -2.42
CA ARG A 108 9.51 -14.57 -1.92
C ARG A 108 8.00 -14.38 -1.77
N ALA A 109 7.21 -15.27 -2.38
CA ALA A 109 5.77 -15.31 -2.26
C ALA A 109 5.35 -16.63 -1.59
N VAL A 110 4.80 -16.55 -0.38
CA VAL A 110 4.30 -17.72 0.36
C VAL A 110 2.93 -18.12 -0.21
N PRO A 111 2.57 -19.42 -0.25
CA PRO A 111 1.25 -19.85 -0.71
C PRO A 111 0.11 -19.06 -0.05
N ASN A 112 -0.91 -18.73 -0.81
CA ASN A 112 -2.07 -17.91 -0.44
C ASN A 112 -1.80 -16.41 -0.26
N CYS A 113 -0.62 -15.88 -0.61
CA CYS A 113 -0.52 -14.46 -0.81
C CYS A 113 -1.23 -14.06 -2.12
N VAL A 114 -2.01 -12.99 -2.07
CA VAL A 114 -2.73 -12.45 -3.22
C VAL A 114 -2.10 -11.14 -3.63
N VAL A 115 -1.58 -11.08 -4.85
CA VAL A 115 -1.07 -9.85 -5.44
C VAL A 115 -1.82 -9.61 -6.75
N ARG A 116 -2.54 -8.50 -6.83
CA ARG A 116 -3.30 -8.14 -8.04
C ARG A 116 -2.39 -7.49 -9.08
N ARG A 117 -2.69 -7.67 -10.36
CA ARG A 117 -1.94 -7.08 -11.48
C ARG A 117 -1.80 -5.57 -11.29
N SER A 118 -0.68 -4.99 -11.72
CA SER A 118 -0.22 -3.61 -11.55
C SER A 118 0.33 -3.26 -10.17
N ALA A 119 0.30 -4.17 -9.20
CA ALA A 119 1.07 -3.99 -7.97
C ALA A 119 2.54 -4.34 -8.21
N PHE A 120 3.45 -3.47 -7.79
CA PHE A 120 4.89 -3.71 -7.86
C PHE A 120 5.42 -4.30 -6.56
N ILE A 121 6.23 -5.34 -6.68
CA ILE A 121 6.95 -5.98 -5.58
C ILE A 121 8.44 -6.02 -5.93
N ALA A 122 9.26 -5.35 -5.13
CA ALA A 122 10.68 -5.26 -5.35
C ALA A 122 11.43 -6.53 -4.91
N LYS A 123 12.70 -6.61 -5.32
CA LYS A 123 13.61 -7.69 -4.93
C LYS A 123 13.73 -7.82 -3.42
N SER A 124 14.03 -9.02 -2.97
CA SER A 124 14.19 -9.37 -1.55
C SER A 124 12.97 -9.12 -0.65
N ALA A 125 11.86 -8.62 -1.18
CA ALA A 125 10.61 -8.56 -0.42
C ALA A 125 10.13 -9.97 -0.02
N VAL A 126 9.45 -10.07 1.12
CA VAL A 126 8.85 -11.31 1.60
C VAL A 126 7.36 -11.10 1.80
N LEU A 127 6.56 -11.84 1.04
CA LEU A 127 5.11 -11.83 1.12
C LEU A 127 4.65 -13.11 1.82
N MET A 128 4.18 -12.98 3.05
CA MET A 128 3.41 -14.02 3.74
C MET A 128 2.00 -14.08 3.14
N PRO A 129 1.10 -14.98 3.58
CA PRO A 129 -0.29 -14.94 3.14
C PRO A 129 -0.93 -13.58 3.42
N CYS A 130 -0.89 -12.68 2.46
CA CYS A 130 -1.30 -11.29 2.55
C CYS A 130 -2.10 -10.87 1.30
N PHE A 131 -2.66 -9.67 1.31
CA PHE A 131 -3.36 -9.12 0.16
C PHE A 131 -2.73 -7.80 -0.27
N ILE A 132 -2.31 -7.72 -1.55
CA ILE A 132 -1.74 -6.51 -2.15
C ILE A 132 -2.55 -6.12 -3.37
N ASN A 133 -3.13 -4.92 -3.34
CA ASN A 133 -4.08 -4.47 -4.32
C ASN A 133 -3.42 -3.70 -5.49
N LEU A 134 -4.21 -3.40 -6.53
CA LEU A 134 -3.76 -2.74 -7.77
C LEU A 134 -3.01 -1.44 -7.47
N GLY A 135 -1.94 -1.20 -8.22
CA GLY A 135 -1.15 0.03 -8.12
C GLY A 135 -0.35 0.20 -6.83
N ALA A 136 -0.46 -0.74 -5.90
CA ALA A 136 0.38 -0.75 -4.70
C ALA A 136 1.86 -0.92 -5.06
N TYR A 137 2.72 -0.36 -4.22
CA TYR A 137 4.17 -0.45 -4.38
C TYR A 137 4.79 -0.94 -3.07
N VAL A 138 5.49 -2.06 -3.14
CA VAL A 138 6.23 -2.65 -2.00
C VAL A 138 7.71 -2.71 -2.38
N ASP A 139 8.52 -1.95 -1.67
CA ASP A 139 9.94 -1.77 -2.00
C ASP A 139 10.84 -2.87 -1.40
N GLU A 140 12.13 -2.80 -1.71
CA GLU A 140 13.17 -3.80 -1.42
C GLU A 140 13.24 -4.15 0.07
N GLY A 141 13.44 -5.43 0.37
CA GLY A 141 13.65 -5.93 1.74
C GLY A 141 12.44 -5.85 2.65
N THR A 142 11.31 -5.36 2.16
CA THR A 142 10.10 -5.22 2.97
C THR A 142 9.39 -6.56 3.15
N MET A 143 8.94 -6.82 4.39
CA MET A 143 8.08 -7.94 4.72
C MET A 143 6.63 -7.48 4.87
N VAL A 144 5.72 -8.13 4.13
CA VAL A 144 4.27 -8.02 4.34
C VAL A 144 3.83 -9.33 4.98
N ASP A 145 3.53 -9.27 6.28
CA ASP A 145 3.31 -10.44 7.11
C ASP A 145 1.87 -10.98 6.99
N THR A 146 1.61 -12.07 7.71
CA THR A 146 0.39 -12.88 7.60
C THR A 146 -0.88 -12.06 7.82
N TRP A 147 -1.79 -12.14 6.85
CA TRP A 147 -3.07 -11.42 6.82
C TRP A 147 -2.96 -9.89 6.85
N ALA A 148 -1.78 -9.34 6.59
CA ALA A 148 -1.64 -7.92 6.35
C ALA A 148 -2.19 -7.53 4.97
N THR A 149 -2.61 -6.29 4.82
CA THR A 149 -3.12 -5.74 3.56
C THR A 149 -2.35 -4.50 3.14
N VAL A 150 -2.10 -4.39 1.84
CA VAL A 150 -1.61 -3.15 1.21
C VAL A 150 -2.65 -2.74 0.18
N GLY A 151 -3.36 -1.67 0.47
CA GLY A 151 -4.50 -1.19 -0.30
C GLY A 151 -4.09 -0.61 -1.66
N SER A 152 -5.09 -0.32 -2.49
CA SER A 152 -4.87 0.20 -3.85
C SER A 152 -4.01 1.46 -3.82
N CYS A 153 -2.96 1.48 -4.64
CA CYS A 153 -2.05 2.61 -4.78
C CYS A 153 -1.22 2.96 -3.54
N ALA A 154 -1.37 2.23 -2.42
CA ALA A 154 -0.56 2.45 -1.22
C ALA A 154 0.92 2.19 -1.51
N GLN A 155 1.79 2.95 -0.85
CA GLN A 155 3.24 2.91 -1.06
C GLN A 155 3.93 2.45 0.22
N VAL A 156 4.71 1.41 0.13
CA VAL A 156 5.55 0.92 1.24
C VAL A 156 7.01 0.97 0.81
N GLY A 157 7.81 1.69 1.56
CA GLY A 157 9.23 1.89 1.33
C GLY A 157 10.08 0.65 1.61
N LYS A 158 11.40 0.85 1.62
CA LYS A 158 12.39 -0.21 1.81
C LYS A 158 12.49 -0.67 3.26
N ASN A 159 12.84 -1.95 3.42
CA ASN A 159 13.14 -2.55 4.73
C ASN A 159 12.05 -2.33 5.78
N CYS A 160 10.81 -2.21 5.35
CA CYS A 160 9.68 -2.10 6.25
C CYS A 160 9.21 -3.47 6.73
N HIS A 161 8.58 -3.48 7.90
CA HIS A 161 7.85 -4.64 8.39
C HIS A 161 6.39 -4.27 8.62
N ILE A 162 5.51 -4.81 7.78
CA ILE A 162 4.06 -4.70 7.94
C ILE A 162 3.60 -5.95 8.67
N SER A 163 3.39 -5.84 9.98
CA SER A 163 3.15 -7.00 10.84
C SER A 163 1.79 -7.65 10.61
N GLY A 164 1.61 -8.84 11.20
CA GLY A 164 0.42 -9.67 10.98
C GLY A 164 -0.90 -8.94 11.18
N GLY A 165 -1.75 -8.99 10.18
CA GLY A 165 -3.06 -8.36 10.16
C GLY A 165 -3.07 -6.83 10.22
N ALA A 166 -1.94 -6.17 9.98
CA ALA A 166 -1.90 -4.73 9.83
C ALA A 166 -2.50 -4.32 8.47
N GLY A 167 -3.22 -3.20 8.43
CA GLY A 167 -3.81 -2.64 7.23
C GLY A 167 -3.12 -1.34 6.80
N ILE A 168 -2.65 -1.32 5.56
CA ILE A 168 -2.18 -0.11 4.90
C ILE A 168 -3.25 0.31 3.91
N GLY A 169 -3.97 1.36 4.26
CA GLY A 169 -5.11 1.86 3.51
C GLY A 169 -4.69 2.34 2.13
N GLY A 170 -5.46 1.95 1.15
CA GLY A 170 -5.33 2.41 -0.21
C GLY A 170 -6.48 3.32 -0.56
N VAL A 171 -6.31 4.07 -1.63
CA VAL A 171 -7.41 4.81 -2.19
C VAL A 171 -7.31 4.83 -3.71
N LEU A 172 -8.35 4.35 -4.34
CA LEU A 172 -8.51 4.46 -5.79
C LEU A 172 -9.55 5.51 -6.12
N GLU A 173 -10.66 5.50 -5.40
CA GLU A 173 -11.75 6.47 -5.46
C GLU A 173 -12.01 7.07 -4.07
N PRO A 174 -12.25 8.39 -3.99
CA PRO A 174 -12.23 9.36 -5.09
C PRO A 174 -10.80 9.67 -5.57
N LEU A 175 -10.66 10.09 -6.84
CA LEU A 175 -9.36 10.32 -7.49
C LEU A 175 -8.45 11.27 -6.72
N GLN A 176 -9.02 12.32 -6.13
CA GLN A 176 -8.28 13.36 -5.39
C GLN A 176 -7.76 12.90 -4.03
N ALA A 177 -8.27 11.79 -3.48
CA ALA A 177 -7.78 11.28 -2.21
C ALA A 177 -6.40 10.63 -2.37
N ASN A 178 -5.53 10.87 -1.41
CA ASN A 178 -4.15 10.36 -1.44
C ASN A 178 -4.08 8.96 -0.85
N PRO A 179 -3.30 8.04 -1.42
CA PRO A 179 -3.02 6.75 -0.80
C PRO A 179 -2.07 6.91 0.39
N VAL A 180 -2.09 5.93 1.27
CA VAL A 180 -1.16 5.87 2.40
C VAL A 180 0.27 5.66 1.90
N ILE A 181 1.21 6.29 2.59
CA ILE A 181 2.64 6.17 2.34
C ILE A 181 3.33 5.76 3.63
N ILE A 182 4.02 4.63 3.60
CA ILE A 182 4.94 4.18 4.63
C ILE A 182 6.34 4.40 4.07
N GLU A 183 7.11 5.31 4.66
CA GLU A 183 8.49 5.57 4.22
C GLU A 183 9.43 4.43 4.66
N ASP A 184 10.71 4.52 4.31
CA ASP A 184 11.69 3.44 4.51
C ASP A 184 11.90 3.10 6.00
N ASN A 185 12.33 1.88 6.27
CA ASN A 185 12.75 1.40 7.60
C ASN A 185 11.66 1.43 8.70
N CYS A 186 10.38 1.53 8.32
CA CYS A 186 9.27 1.57 9.27
C CYS A 186 8.90 0.19 9.78
N PHE A 187 8.43 0.16 11.02
CA PHE A 187 7.78 -1.00 11.63
C PHE A 187 6.31 -0.68 11.94
N ILE A 188 5.39 -1.40 11.33
CA ILE A 188 3.95 -1.25 11.57
C ILE A 188 3.50 -2.45 12.40
N GLY A 189 3.16 -2.23 13.65
CA GLY A 189 2.79 -3.26 14.61
C GLY A 189 1.52 -4.04 14.21
N ALA A 190 1.41 -5.27 14.71
CA ALA A 190 0.31 -6.16 14.38
C ALA A 190 -1.06 -5.50 14.65
N ARG A 191 -2.02 -5.74 13.74
CA ARG A 191 -3.39 -5.20 13.83
C ARG A 191 -3.47 -3.67 13.88
N SER A 192 -2.41 -2.96 13.46
CA SER A 192 -2.49 -1.52 13.25
C SER A 192 -3.15 -1.20 11.92
N GLU A 193 -3.79 -0.03 11.84
CA GLU A 193 -4.41 0.47 10.61
C GLU A 193 -3.93 1.87 10.32
N VAL A 194 -3.38 2.10 9.13
CA VAL A 194 -2.99 3.42 8.63
C VAL A 194 -3.82 3.71 7.38
N ALA A 195 -4.63 4.75 7.41
CA ALA A 195 -5.63 5.02 6.38
C ALA A 195 -5.63 6.48 5.92
N GLU A 196 -6.48 6.80 4.93
CA GLU A 196 -6.83 8.16 4.51
C GLU A 196 -5.62 9.04 4.12
N GLY A 197 -4.64 8.47 3.42
CA GLY A 197 -3.49 9.21 2.90
C GLY A 197 -2.47 9.65 3.94
N VAL A 198 -2.50 9.05 5.12
CA VAL A 198 -1.49 9.31 6.15
C VAL A 198 -0.11 8.91 5.68
N ILE A 199 0.89 9.74 5.97
CA ILE A 199 2.30 9.48 5.70
C ILE A 199 2.96 9.07 7.02
N VAL A 200 3.56 7.89 7.06
CA VAL A 200 4.40 7.45 8.18
C VAL A 200 5.86 7.69 7.80
N GLY A 201 6.49 8.64 8.48
CA GLY A 201 7.86 9.06 8.21
C GLY A 201 8.88 7.96 8.48
N GLU A 202 10.00 8.05 7.77
CA GLU A 202 11.11 7.08 7.79
C GLU A 202 11.50 6.63 9.20
N GLY A 203 11.80 5.35 9.36
CA GLY A 203 12.30 4.77 10.61
C GLY A 203 11.30 4.71 11.76
N SER A 204 10.03 5.14 11.54
CA SER A 204 9.02 5.16 12.59
C SER A 204 8.60 3.75 13.01
N VAL A 205 8.21 3.62 14.27
CA VAL A 205 7.72 2.40 14.90
C VAL A 205 6.32 2.65 15.43
N LEU A 206 5.33 2.00 14.84
CA LEU A 206 3.98 1.96 15.36
C LEU A 206 3.82 0.66 16.18
N SER A 207 3.41 0.77 17.44
CA SER A 207 3.10 -0.40 18.26
C SER A 207 1.86 -1.12 17.72
N MET A 208 1.61 -2.33 18.21
CA MET A 208 0.39 -3.05 17.85
C MET A 208 -0.88 -2.25 18.20
N GLY A 209 -1.92 -2.36 17.37
CA GLY A 209 -3.23 -1.74 17.61
C GLY A 209 -3.24 -0.21 17.48
N VAL A 210 -2.32 0.38 16.73
CA VAL A 210 -2.33 1.80 16.40
C VAL A 210 -3.24 2.05 15.21
N PHE A 211 -4.23 2.94 15.34
CA PHE A 211 -5.17 3.32 14.29
C PHE A 211 -4.99 4.80 13.91
N ILE A 212 -4.55 5.08 12.69
CA ILE A 212 -4.30 6.47 12.24
C ILE A 212 -5.04 6.72 10.93
N GLY A 213 -6.01 7.64 10.96
CA GLY A 213 -6.60 8.27 9.78
C GLY A 213 -6.24 9.75 9.70
N ALA A 214 -6.67 10.43 8.65
CA ALA A 214 -6.34 11.84 8.42
C ALA A 214 -6.73 12.78 9.57
N SER A 215 -7.79 12.45 10.29
CA SER A 215 -8.30 13.24 11.43
C SER A 215 -7.82 12.76 12.79
N THR A 216 -7.03 11.68 12.85
CA THR A 216 -6.50 11.16 14.10
C THR A 216 -5.43 12.09 14.64
N LYS A 217 -5.59 12.54 15.88
CA LYS A 217 -4.56 13.34 16.58
C LYS A 217 -3.35 12.49 16.90
N ILE A 218 -2.18 12.95 16.50
CA ILE A 218 -0.88 12.35 16.77
C ILE A 218 -0.19 13.28 17.79
N TYR A 219 -0.27 12.94 19.07
CA TYR A 219 0.20 13.78 20.16
C TYR A 219 1.63 13.43 20.54
N ASN A 220 2.53 14.39 20.46
CA ASN A 220 3.90 14.22 20.96
C ASN A 220 3.94 14.56 22.46
N ARG A 221 4.23 13.56 23.32
CA ARG A 221 4.23 13.75 24.77
C ARG A 221 5.37 14.66 25.28
N GLU A 222 6.46 14.75 24.51
CA GLU A 222 7.63 15.56 24.88
C GLU A 222 7.42 17.03 24.50
N THR A 223 7.07 17.30 23.23
CA THR A 223 6.92 18.68 22.73
C THR A 223 5.52 19.26 22.95
N LYS A 224 4.52 18.41 23.28
CA LYS A 224 3.09 18.75 23.39
C LYS A 224 2.44 19.15 22.07
N GLU A 225 3.13 18.99 20.96
CA GLU A 225 2.61 19.25 19.62
C GLU A 225 1.61 18.18 19.18
N ILE A 226 0.66 18.57 18.34
CA ILE A 226 -0.29 17.67 17.71
C ILE A 226 -0.07 17.72 16.21
N TYR A 227 0.21 16.56 15.62
CA TYR A 227 0.29 16.38 14.19
C TYR A 227 -1.00 15.73 13.68
N MET A 228 -1.30 15.91 12.41
CA MET A 228 -2.40 15.24 11.71
C MET A 228 -1.96 14.85 10.30
N GLY A 229 -2.38 13.69 9.85
CA GLY A 229 -2.08 13.20 8.51
C GLY A 229 -0.62 12.78 8.25
N LYS A 230 0.30 13.04 9.20
CA LYS A 230 1.71 12.65 9.07
C LYS A 230 2.32 12.31 10.42
N VAL A 231 2.93 11.15 10.51
CA VAL A 231 3.82 10.76 11.63
C VAL A 231 5.22 11.25 11.28
N PRO A 232 5.85 12.09 12.12
CA PRO A 232 7.22 12.55 11.91
C PRO A 232 8.20 11.36 11.84
N PRO A 233 9.30 11.48 11.08
CA PRO A 233 10.31 10.41 10.99
C PRO A 233 10.85 9.99 12.37
N TYR A 234 11.22 8.71 12.47
CA TYR A 234 11.83 8.11 13.66
C TYR A 234 10.98 8.19 14.94
N SER A 235 9.68 8.38 14.80
CA SER A 235 8.73 8.42 15.92
C SER A 235 8.39 7.02 16.42
N VAL A 236 8.36 6.84 17.74
CA VAL A 236 7.80 5.65 18.39
C VAL A 236 6.39 5.98 18.87
N VAL A 237 5.40 5.30 18.30
CA VAL A 237 3.97 5.67 18.42
C VAL A 237 3.19 4.54 19.07
N VAL A 238 2.36 4.88 20.04
CA VAL A 238 1.48 3.95 20.75
C VAL A 238 0.04 4.45 20.77
N PRO A 239 -0.96 3.57 20.98
CA PRO A 239 -2.35 3.99 21.21
C PRO A 239 -2.45 4.85 22.48
N GLY A 240 -3.34 5.83 22.48
CA GLY A 240 -3.60 6.67 23.63
C GLY A 240 -4.96 7.33 23.58
N SER A 241 -5.21 8.22 24.51
CA SER A 241 -6.40 9.05 24.55
C SER A 241 -6.10 10.45 25.06
N LEU A 242 -6.85 11.43 24.59
CA LEU A 242 -6.79 12.81 25.06
C LEU A 242 -8.16 13.21 25.61
N PRO A 243 -8.21 13.95 26.73
CA PRO A 243 -9.45 14.52 27.24
C PRO A 243 -10.15 15.33 26.14
N SER A 244 -11.46 15.16 26.03
CA SER A 244 -12.25 16.02 25.15
C SER A 244 -12.43 17.41 25.78
N SER A 245 -12.34 18.43 24.95
CA SER A 245 -12.70 19.80 25.39
C SER A 245 -14.24 19.98 25.55
N LYS A 246 -15.02 18.99 25.10
CA LYS A 246 -16.48 19.00 25.12
C LYS A 246 -17.00 17.75 25.81
N GLY A 247 -17.12 17.80 27.15
CA GLY A 247 -17.68 16.71 27.96
C GLY A 247 -16.61 15.85 28.66
N ASP A 248 -17.07 14.79 29.35
CA ASP A 248 -16.24 13.97 30.25
C ASP A 248 -15.55 12.79 29.57
N ALA A 249 -15.72 12.63 28.26
CA ALA A 249 -15.12 11.53 27.52
C ALA A 249 -13.66 11.84 27.14
N SER A 250 -12.81 10.82 27.14
CA SER A 250 -11.53 10.85 26.45
C SER A 250 -11.67 10.28 25.04
N LEU A 251 -11.06 10.93 24.07
CA LEU A 251 -11.10 10.51 22.68
C LEU A 251 -9.79 9.82 22.31
N TYR A 252 -9.91 8.79 21.46
CA TYR A 252 -8.77 8.08 20.91
C TYR A 252 -7.81 9.06 20.22
N CYS A 253 -6.54 8.86 20.45
CA CYS A 253 -5.43 9.47 19.73
C CYS A 253 -4.29 8.48 19.63
N VAL A 254 -3.24 8.83 18.94
CA VAL A 254 -1.97 8.13 19.04
C VAL A 254 -0.95 9.06 19.69
N VAL A 255 -0.01 8.47 20.43
CA VAL A 255 0.98 9.21 21.20
C VAL A 255 2.38 8.87 20.70
N ILE A 256 3.13 9.88 20.30
CA ILE A 256 4.57 9.77 20.11
C ILE A 256 5.18 9.79 21.52
N VAL A 257 5.66 8.62 21.95
CA VAL A 257 6.27 8.47 23.29
C VAL A 257 7.73 8.85 23.33
N LYS A 258 8.41 8.76 22.19
CA LYS A 258 9.78 9.22 21.97
C LYS A 258 10.07 9.39 20.48
N THR A 259 11.07 10.20 20.18
CA THR A 259 11.69 10.28 18.86
C THR A 259 13.13 9.82 19.00
N VAL A 260 13.57 8.91 18.12
CA VAL A 260 14.93 8.37 18.14
C VAL A 260 15.71 8.85 16.91
N ASP A 261 17.02 8.77 16.95
CA ASP A 261 17.84 9.00 15.77
C ASP A 261 18.03 7.70 14.94
N GLU A 262 18.51 7.83 13.73
CA GLU A 262 18.78 6.72 12.82
C GLU A 262 19.72 5.68 13.45
N LYS A 263 20.75 6.14 14.17
CA LYS A 263 21.73 5.27 14.83
C LYS A 263 21.09 4.44 15.95
N THR A 264 20.23 5.05 16.75
CA THR A 264 19.46 4.37 17.80
C THR A 264 18.46 3.40 17.17
N ARG A 265 17.75 3.83 16.13
CA ARG A 265 16.78 3.00 15.41
C ARG A 265 17.42 1.73 14.82
N SER A 266 18.62 1.83 14.27
CA SER A 266 19.33 0.69 13.66
C SER A 266 19.91 -0.31 14.67
N LYS A 267 20.14 0.12 15.92
CA LYS A 267 20.79 -0.70 16.96
C LYS A 267 19.85 -1.23 18.02
N THR A 268 18.67 -0.62 18.17
CA THR A 268 17.74 -0.94 19.23
C THR A 268 16.61 -1.81 18.68
N SER A 269 16.30 -2.91 19.37
CA SER A 269 15.19 -3.77 18.97
C SER A 269 13.85 -3.02 19.08
N VAL A 270 12.86 -3.39 18.26
CA VAL A 270 11.51 -2.80 18.33
C VAL A 270 10.92 -2.92 19.74
N ASN A 271 11.11 -4.06 20.40
CA ASN A 271 10.60 -4.29 21.75
C ASN A 271 11.23 -3.34 22.77
N GLU A 272 12.50 -3.01 22.64
CA GLU A 272 13.17 -2.04 23.51
C GLU A 272 12.72 -0.61 23.23
N LEU A 273 12.50 -0.27 21.96
CA LEU A 273 11.96 1.03 21.57
C LEU A 273 10.56 1.28 22.14
N LEU A 274 9.74 0.23 22.26
CA LEU A 274 8.37 0.30 22.78
C LEU A 274 8.29 0.27 24.32
N ARG A 275 9.40 0.07 25.03
CA ARG A 275 9.46 0.20 26.49
C ARG A 275 9.62 1.66 26.89
N ASP A 276 8.97 2.05 28.00
CA ASP A 276 9.17 3.34 28.65
C ASP A 276 10.55 3.50 29.24
#